data_2d3cd66a22c9e5fe3448f61d7ef981cd
#
_entry.id   2d3cd66a22c9e5fe3448f61d7ef981cd
#
_cell.length_a   1.000
_cell.length_b   1.000
_cell.length_c   1.000
_cell.angle_alpha   90.00
_cell.angle_beta   90.00
_cell.angle_gamma   90.00
#
_symmetry.space_group_name_H-M   'P 1'
#
loop_
_entity.id
_entity.type
_entity.pdbx_description
1 polymer ?
#
loop_
_entity_poly.entity_id
_entity_poly.type
_entity_poly.pdbx_seq_one_letter_code
_entity_poly.pdbx_strand_id
1 'polypeptide(L)'
;MPGSKEIRTKIKSVQNTRKITKAMEMVAASKMRKAQERMRAARPYGEKIRNVAAHISHANPEYRHPFLVTRDSVKKIGIIVITTDKGLCGGLNTNALRLALNSMKEWESQGESFEVCAIGNKGLGFMQRLGANVVSHVVGMGDKPHMEKLIGAIKVMLDGYSQDRFDRLMIVYTGFINTMKQEPKMEQLLPLSGEKMGEPTGAWDYIYEPEAKVVLDQVLTRYIEALVYQAVSENMASEQSARMVAMKAASDNAGSVIDELTLIYNKTRQAAITKELSEIVGGAAAV
;
A
#
# COMPACT_ATOMS: atom_id res chain seq x y z
N MET A 1 37.20 -20.50 14.23
CA MET A 1 36.23 -19.57 14.90
C MET A 1 36.54 -18.15 14.42
N PRO A 2 35.56 -17.29 14.23
CA PRO A 2 35.84 -15.90 13.86
C PRO A 2 36.64 -15.22 14.96
N GLY A 3 37.66 -14.44 14.58
CA GLY A 3 38.55 -13.76 15.54
C GLY A 3 37.80 -12.71 16.37
N SER A 4 38.26 -12.40 17.57
CA SER A 4 37.63 -11.40 18.47
C SER A 4 37.45 -10.03 17.79
N LYS A 5 38.35 -9.65 16.89
CA LYS A 5 38.28 -8.42 16.09
C LYS A 5 37.07 -8.42 15.12
N GLU A 6 36.80 -9.56 14.49
CA GLU A 6 35.68 -9.72 13.56
C GLU A 6 34.33 -9.62 14.28
N ILE A 7 34.24 -10.28 15.46
CA ILE A 7 33.01 -10.21 16.28
C ILE A 7 32.75 -8.78 16.74
N ARG A 8 33.79 -8.06 17.17
CA ARG A 8 33.67 -6.65 17.57
C ARG A 8 33.22 -5.75 16.43
N THR A 9 33.67 -6.01 15.20
CA THR A 9 33.22 -5.28 14.01
C THR A 9 31.76 -5.57 13.71
N LYS A 10 31.30 -6.82 13.84
CA LYS A 10 29.90 -7.20 13.71
C LYS A 10 29.00 -6.50 14.75
N ILE A 11 29.42 -6.49 16.03
CA ILE A 11 28.70 -5.77 17.09
C ILE A 11 28.51 -4.30 16.70
N LYS A 12 29.55 -3.62 16.25
CA LYS A 12 29.51 -2.21 15.85
C LYS A 12 28.54 -2.00 14.64
N SER A 13 28.55 -2.90 13.68
CA SER A 13 27.64 -2.86 12.53
C SER A 13 26.18 -3.01 12.96
N VAL A 14 25.85 -3.99 13.81
CA VAL A 14 24.50 -4.21 14.32
C VAL A 14 24.04 -3.04 15.21
N GLN A 15 24.93 -2.46 16.02
CA GLN A 15 24.63 -1.24 16.79
C GLN A 15 24.24 -0.07 15.89
N ASN A 16 24.93 0.13 14.75
CA ASN A 16 24.58 1.16 13.78
C ASN A 16 23.22 0.86 13.12
N THR A 17 22.95 -0.40 12.74
CA THR A 17 21.65 -0.83 12.22
C THR A 17 20.54 -0.53 13.22
N ARG A 18 20.74 -0.86 14.50
CA ARG A 18 19.78 -0.55 15.58
C ARG A 18 19.48 0.94 15.70
N LYS A 19 20.47 1.81 15.58
CA LYS A 19 20.28 3.26 15.60
C LYS A 19 19.46 3.73 14.41
N ILE A 20 19.73 3.19 13.21
CA ILE A 20 19.00 3.53 11.98
C ILE A 20 17.55 3.06 12.08
N THR A 21 17.30 1.82 12.48
CA THR A 21 15.93 1.29 12.61
C THR A 21 15.12 2.06 13.67
N LYS A 22 15.75 2.43 14.79
CA LYS A 22 15.11 3.26 15.82
C LYS A 22 14.73 4.65 15.31
N ALA A 23 15.60 5.28 14.53
CA ALA A 23 15.31 6.56 13.90
C ALA A 23 14.17 6.43 12.87
N MET A 24 14.17 5.37 12.06
CA MET A 24 13.10 5.09 11.09
C MET A 24 11.76 4.82 11.77
N GLU A 25 11.73 4.13 12.91
CA GLU A 25 10.53 3.94 13.73
C GLU A 25 9.92 5.29 14.13
N MET A 26 10.73 6.21 14.67
CA MET A 26 10.26 7.53 15.10
C MET A 26 9.75 8.39 13.93
N VAL A 27 10.45 8.36 12.80
CA VAL A 27 10.02 9.07 11.59
C VAL A 27 8.70 8.49 11.06
N ALA A 28 8.56 7.15 11.02
CA ALA A 28 7.34 6.50 10.58
C ALA A 28 6.15 6.84 11.52
N ALA A 29 6.37 6.87 12.83
CA ALA A 29 5.34 7.29 13.80
C ALA A 29 4.84 8.72 13.56
N SER A 30 5.75 9.66 13.29
CA SER A 30 5.39 11.04 12.95
C SER A 30 4.61 11.14 11.64
N LYS A 31 5.06 10.42 10.60
CA LYS A 31 4.38 10.39 9.28
C LYS A 31 3.02 9.70 9.33
N MET A 32 2.88 8.65 10.14
CA MET A 32 1.61 7.96 10.36
C MET A 32 0.53 8.93 10.89
N ARG A 33 0.86 9.75 11.88
CA ARG A 33 -0.07 10.72 12.45
C ARG A 33 -0.62 11.67 11.38
N LYS A 34 0.27 12.25 10.57
CA LYS A 34 -0.09 13.12 9.45
C LYS A 34 -0.88 12.41 8.34
N ALA A 35 -0.60 11.13 8.08
CA ALA A 35 -1.34 10.34 7.10
C ALA A 35 -2.77 10.04 7.58
N GLN A 36 -2.94 9.73 8.87
CA GLN A 36 -4.27 9.53 9.47
C GLN A 36 -5.11 10.81 9.46
N GLU A 37 -4.52 11.97 9.73
CA GLU A 37 -5.22 13.26 9.65
C GLU A 37 -5.74 13.51 8.22
N ARG A 38 -4.91 13.26 7.19
CA ARG A 38 -5.33 13.39 5.78
C ARG A 38 -6.42 12.39 5.40
N MET A 39 -6.28 11.13 5.81
CA MET A 39 -7.29 10.12 5.56
C MET A 39 -8.65 10.53 6.13
N ARG A 40 -8.67 11.06 7.36
CA ARG A 40 -9.90 11.58 7.99
C ARG A 40 -10.45 12.79 7.26
N ALA A 41 -9.60 13.71 6.82
CA ALA A 41 -9.99 14.91 6.09
C ALA A 41 -10.56 14.61 4.68
N ALA A 42 -10.19 13.50 4.06
CA ALA A 42 -10.69 13.11 2.74
C ALA A 42 -12.11 12.50 2.78
N ARG A 43 -12.52 11.87 3.89
CA ARG A 43 -13.82 11.18 4.02
C ARG A 43 -15.04 12.06 3.74
N PRO A 44 -15.19 13.27 4.33
CA PRO A 44 -16.38 14.10 4.12
C PRO A 44 -16.60 14.47 2.66
N TYR A 45 -15.53 14.67 1.89
CA TYR A 45 -15.64 14.98 0.46
C TYR A 45 -16.22 13.80 -0.32
N GLY A 46 -15.72 12.59 -0.10
CA GLY A 46 -16.24 11.38 -0.73
C GLY A 46 -17.71 11.12 -0.39
N GLU A 47 -18.11 11.33 0.86
CA GLU A 47 -19.50 11.18 1.30
C GLU A 47 -20.43 12.20 0.64
N LYS A 48 -20.00 13.47 0.54
CA LYS A 48 -20.81 14.53 -0.10
C LYS A 48 -20.98 14.30 -1.60
N ILE A 49 -19.89 13.97 -2.32
CA ILE A 49 -20.00 13.67 -3.77
C ILE A 49 -20.87 12.43 -4.00
N ARG A 50 -20.71 11.37 -3.18
CA ARG A 50 -21.58 10.19 -3.25
C ARG A 50 -23.06 10.58 -3.14
N ASN A 51 -23.40 11.42 -2.16
CA ASN A 51 -24.77 11.84 -1.93
C ASN A 51 -25.33 12.65 -3.12
N VAL A 52 -24.51 13.57 -3.67
CA VAL A 52 -24.90 14.32 -4.90
C VAL A 52 -25.13 13.37 -6.08
N ALA A 53 -24.23 12.41 -6.30
CA ALA A 53 -24.36 11.42 -7.38
C ALA A 53 -25.63 10.56 -7.21
N ALA A 54 -25.96 10.15 -5.97
CA ALA A 54 -27.16 9.40 -5.66
C ALA A 54 -28.43 10.22 -5.98
N HIS A 55 -28.49 11.49 -5.58
CA HIS A 55 -29.61 12.38 -5.88
C HIS A 55 -29.82 12.54 -7.40
N ILE A 56 -28.76 12.85 -8.17
CA ILE A 56 -28.85 13.05 -9.61
C ILE A 56 -29.31 11.77 -10.31
N SER A 57 -28.78 10.62 -9.88
CA SER A 57 -29.16 9.32 -10.45
C SER A 57 -30.63 8.96 -10.21
N HIS A 58 -31.16 9.28 -9.02
CA HIS A 58 -32.60 9.07 -8.71
C HIS A 58 -33.50 10.04 -9.40
N ALA A 59 -33.08 11.30 -9.59
CA ALA A 59 -33.88 12.33 -10.25
C ALA A 59 -33.99 12.09 -11.77
N ASN A 60 -33.09 11.33 -12.39
CA ASN A 60 -33.03 11.08 -13.82
C ASN A 60 -33.00 9.57 -14.14
N PRO A 61 -34.04 8.80 -13.84
CA PRO A 61 -34.04 7.34 -14.00
C PRO A 61 -33.94 6.87 -15.46
N GLU A 62 -34.30 7.75 -16.43
CA GLU A 62 -34.21 7.45 -17.86
C GLU A 62 -32.76 7.43 -18.37
N TYR A 63 -31.86 8.19 -17.75
CA TYR A 63 -30.46 8.22 -18.13
C TYR A 63 -29.64 7.28 -17.23
N ARG A 64 -29.20 6.15 -17.78
CA ARG A 64 -28.30 5.22 -17.13
C ARG A 64 -26.86 5.52 -17.54
N HIS A 65 -26.12 6.16 -16.65
CA HIS A 65 -24.68 6.38 -16.87
C HIS A 65 -23.94 5.03 -16.98
N PRO A 66 -22.94 4.88 -17.89
CA PRO A 66 -22.17 3.64 -18.06
C PRO A 66 -21.57 3.10 -16.75
N PHE A 67 -21.19 3.97 -15.81
CA PHE A 67 -20.66 3.58 -14.51
C PHE A 67 -21.66 2.93 -13.56
N LEU A 68 -22.95 3.01 -13.85
CA LEU A 68 -24.05 2.45 -13.05
C LEU A 68 -24.65 1.17 -13.67
N VAL A 69 -24.27 0.86 -14.90
CA VAL A 69 -24.81 -0.29 -15.63
C VAL A 69 -23.98 -1.53 -15.35
N THR A 70 -24.61 -2.55 -14.78
CA THR A 70 -23.99 -3.87 -14.63
C THR A 70 -24.01 -4.60 -15.96
N ARG A 71 -22.89 -5.17 -16.38
CA ARG A 71 -22.79 -5.97 -17.62
C ARG A 71 -23.11 -7.42 -17.32
N ASP A 72 -23.84 -8.08 -18.20
CA ASP A 72 -24.28 -9.47 -18.03
C ASP A 72 -23.10 -10.47 -18.11
N SER A 73 -22.04 -10.12 -18.82
CA SER A 73 -20.87 -10.96 -19.02
C SER A 73 -19.60 -10.14 -18.76
N VAL A 74 -18.75 -10.63 -17.87
CA VAL A 74 -17.45 -10.03 -17.58
C VAL A 74 -16.41 -10.84 -18.32
N LYS A 75 -15.66 -10.20 -19.22
CA LYS A 75 -14.55 -10.83 -19.97
C LYS A 75 -13.23 -10.09 -19.77
N LYS A 76 -13.31 -8.80 -19.48
CA LYS A 76 -12.14 -7.93 -19.36
C LYS A 76 -12.21 -7.11 -18.08
N ILE A 77 -11.18 -7.22 -17.26
CA ILE A 77 -11.13 -6.58 -15.94
C ILE A 77 -10.00 -5.57 -15.91
N GLY A 78 -10.32 -4.33 -15.52
CA GLY A 78 -9.32 -3.37 -15.12
C GLY A 78 -9.01 -3.51 -13.63
N ILE A 79 -7.75 -3.49 -13.24
CA ILE A 79 -7.36 -3.55 -11.84
C ILE A 79 -6.38 -2.43 -11.48
N ILE A 80 -6.72 -1.64 -10.47
CA ILE A 80 -5.84 -0.64 -9.87
C ILE A 80 -5.19 -1.26 -8.65
N VAL A 81 -3.86 -1.40 -8.67
CA VAL A 81 -3.09 -2.00 -7.57
C VAL A 81 -2.28 -0.92 -6.87
N ILE A 82 -2.65 -0.62 -5.63
CA ILE A 82 -1.99 0.38 -4.79
C ILE A 82 -0.98 -0.30 -3.87
N THR A 83 0.26 0.14 -3.96
CA THR A 83 1.38 -0.30 -3.15
C THR A 83 2.22 0.89 -2.71
N THR A 84 3.35 0.62 -2.06
CA THR A 84 4.28 1.67 -1.63
C THR A 84 5.40 1.89 -2.63
N ASP A 85 5.98 3.09 -2.64
CA ASP A 85 7.21 3.36 -3.40
C ASP A 85 8.43 2.72 -2.72
N LYS A 86 8.47 2.72 -1.38
CA LYS A 86 9.59 2.23 -0.57
C LYS A 86 9.18 0.98 0.21
N GLY A 87 10.13 0.09 0.47
CA GLY A 87 9.93 -1.09 1.30
C GLY A 87 10.04 -0.82 2.80
N LEU A 88 10.47 -1.84 3.54
CA LEU A 88 10.66 -1.83 5.00
C LEU A 88 9.36 -1.60 5.79
N CYS A 89 8.23 -2.02 5.24
CA CYS A 89 6.89 -1.98 5.84
C CYS A 89 6.34 -3.39 6.14
N GLY A 90 7.22 -4.33 6.52
CA GLY A 90 6.83 -5.71 6.78
C GLY A 90 6.21 -6.39 5.56
N GLY A 91 5.13 -7.14 5.79
CA GLY A 91 4.41 -7.89 4.76
C GLY A 91 3.35 -7.09 3.97
N LEU A 92 3.22 -5.77 4.19
CA LEU A 92 2.14 -4.97 3.64
C LEU A 92 1.99 -5.12 2.12
N ASN A 93 3.06 -4.86 1.36
CA ASN A 93 3.03 -4.99 -0.11
C ASN A 93 2.84 -6.44 -0.56
N THR A 94 3.51 -7.39 0.10
CA THR A 94 3.43 -8.81 -0.24
C THR A 94 2.00 -9.33 -0.07
N ASN A 95 1.30 -8.92 0.97
CA ASN A 95 -0.07 -9.35 1.22
C ASN A 95 -1.06 -8.76 0.19
N ALA A 96 -0.94 -7.46 -0.13
CA ALA A 96 -1.76 -6.83 -1.16
C ALA A 96 -1.51 -7.44 -2.55
N LEU A 97 -0.24 -7.66 -2.91
CA LEU A 97 0.13 -8.27 -4.18
C LEU A 97 -0.29 -9.75 -4.27
N ARG A 98 -0.25 -10.49 -3.16
CA ARG A 98 -0.77 -11.86 -3.10
C ARG A 98 -2.27 -11.90 -3.34
N LEU A 99 -3.03 -10.98 -2.72
CA LEU A 99 -4.46 -10.86 -2.95
C LEU A 99 -4.75 -10.57 -4.43
N ALA A 100 -4.08 -9.58 -5.02
CA ALA A 100 -4.22 -9.26 -6.45
C ALA A 100 -3.88 -10.47 -7.34
N LEU A 101 -2.76 -11.15 -7.08
CA LEU A 101 -2.32 -12.30 -7.88
C LEU A 101 -3.30 -13.48 -7.81
N ASN A 102 -3.85 -13.76 -6.62
CA ASN A 102 -4.83 -14.84 -6.47
C ASN A 102 -6.08 -14.57 -7.30
N SER A 103 -6.60 -13.34 -7.27
CA SER A 103 -7.77 -12.96 -8.06
C SER A 103 -7.46 -12.95 -9.56
N MET A 104 -6.28 -12.48 -9.98
CA MET A 104 -5.87 -12.55 -11.38
C MET A 104 -5.83 -13.99 -11.91
N LYS A 105 -5.29 -14.94 -11.12
CA LYS A 105 -5.28 -16.36 -11.48
C LYS A 105 -6.69 -16.95 -11.57
N GLU A 106 -7.59 -16.54 -10.67
CA GLU A 106 -8.98 -16.96 -10.69
C GLU A 106 -9.67 -16.47 -11.97
N TRP A 107 -9.49 -15.20 -12.35
CA TRP A 107 -10.03 -14.62 -13.57
C TRP A 107 -9.47 -15.31 -14.83
N GLU A 108 -8.17 -15.55 -14.89
CA GLU A 108 -7.56 -16.32 -16.00
C GLU A 108 -8.15 -17.73 -16.12
N SER A 109 -8.42 -18.40 -15.00
CA SER A 109 -9.06 -19.73 -15.00
C SER A 109 -10.50 -19.71 -15.52
N GLN A 110 -11.17 -18.55 -15.41
CA GLN A 110 -12.52 -18.30 -15.94
C GLN A 110 -12.51 -17.79 -17.38
N GLY A 111 -11.33 -17.63 -17.98
CA GLY A 111 -11.15 -17.12 -19.35
C GLY A 111 -11.27 -15.59 -19.44
N GLU A 112 -11.18 -14.88 -18.32
CA GLU A 112 -11.19 -13.43 -18.27
C GLU A 112 -9.77 -12.87 -18.45
N SER A 113 -9.63 -11.76 -19.15
CA SER A 113 -8.37 -11.02 -19.28
C SER A 113 -8.35 -9.82 -18.36
N PHE A 114 -7.14 -9.36 -18.00
CA PHE A 114 -7.03 -8.18 -17.14
C PHE A 114 -5.93 -7.22 -17.62
N GLU A 115 -6.11 -5.94 -17.29
CA GLU A 115 -5.11 -4.90 -17.48
C GLU A 115 -4.90 -4.15 -16.16
N VAL A 116 -3.67 -3.71 -15.92
CA VAL A 116 -3.23 -3.21 -14.62
C VAL A 116 -2.90 -1.72 -14.68
N CYS A 117 -3.42 -0.98 -13.70
CA CYS A 117 -2.88 0.32 -13.30
C CYS A 117 -2.10 0.14 -12.01
N ALA A 118 -0.80 0.44 -12.02
CA ALA A 118 0.06 0.27 -10.86
C ALA A 118 0.33 1.62 -10.17
N ILE A 119 -0.06 1.74 -8.90
CA ILE A 119 0.24 2.88 -8.06
C ILE A 119 1.28 2.45 -7.01
N GLY A 120 2.48 3.07 -7.06
CA GLY A 120 3.63 2.73 -6.23
C GLY A 120 4.63 1.80 -6.91
N ASN A 121 5.90 2.07 -6.65
CA ASN A 121 7.01 1.39 -7.34
C ASN A 121 7.10 -0.11 -7.04
N LYS A 122 6.66 -0.55 -5.85
CA LYS A 122 6.70 -1.99 -5.48
C LYS A 122 5.71 -2.81 -6.29
N GLY A 123 4.50 -2.29 -6.54
CA GLY A 123 3.51 -2.92 -7.40
C GLY A 123 3.92 -2.91 -8.86
N LEU A 124 4.39 -1.76 -9.37
CA LEU A 124 4.86 -1.65 -10.75
C LEU A 124 5.93 -2.70 -11.05
N GLY A 125 6.99 -2.76 -10.25
CA GLY A 125 8.08 -3.72 -10.46
C GLY A 125 7.66 -5.18 -10.28
N PHE A 126 6.63 -5.47 -9.48
CA PHE A 126 6.07 -6.81 -9.35
C PHE A 126 5.25 -7.19 -10.59
N MET A 127 4.34 -6.33 -11.05
CA MET A 127 3.47 -6.58 -12.20
C MET A 127 4.29 -6.71 -13.50
N GLN A 128 5.33 -5.91 -13.68
CA GLN A 128 6.25 -6.03 -14.82
C GLN A 128 6.98 -7.38 -14.82
N ARG A 129 7.46 -7.85 -13.67
CA ARG A 129 8.11 -9.18 -13.58
C ARG A 129 7.14 -10.33 -13.80
N LEU A 130 5.87 -10.14 -13.47
CA LEU A 130 4.80 -11.11 -13.75
C LEU A 130 4.45 -11.17 -15.25
N GLY A 131 4.86 -10.17 -16.04
CA GLY A 131 4.45 -10.03 -17.44
C GLY A 131 3.02 -9.49 -17.60
N ALA A 132 2.43 -8.89 -16.56
CA ALA A 132 1.10 -8.32 -16.65
C ALA A 132 1.08 -7.09 -17.57
N ASN A 133 -0.03 -6.89 -18.28
CA ASN A 133 -0.23 -5.72 -19.14
C ASN A 133 -0.49 -4.48 -18.28
N VAL A 134 0.56 -3.68 -18.02
CA VAL A 134 0.48 -2.45 -17.25
C VAL A 134 0.20 -1.26 -18.19
N VAL A 135 -1.04 -0.79 -18.22
CA VAL A 135 -1.51 0.27 -19.12
C VAL A 135 -1.28 1.68 -18.56
N SER A 136 -1.17 1.82 -17.25
CA SER A 136 -0.84 3.09 -16.61
C SER A 136 -0.14 2.85 -15.26
N HIS A 137 0.65 3.83 -14.82
CA HIS A 137 1.30 3.75 -13.52
C HIS A 137 1.57 5.13 -12.92
N VAL A 138 1.67 5.17 -11.59
CA VAL A 138 2.11 6.34 -10.82
C VAL A 138 3.13 5.90 -9.79
N VAL A 139 4.29 6.54 -9.81
CA VAL A 139 5.37 6.31 -8.85
C VAL A 139 5.90 7.63 -8.30
N GLY A 140 6.62 7.58 -7.19
CA GLY A 140 7.24 8.77 -6.61
C GLY A 140 6.24 9.76 -6.02
N MET A 141 5.15 9.29 -5.42
CA MET A 141 4.16 10.17 -4.78
C MET A 141 4.69 10.82 -3.49
N GLY A 142 5.75 10.26 -2.90
CA GLY A 142 6.32 10.77 -1.65
C GLY A 142 5.43 10.51 -0.43
N ASP A 143 5.42 11.46 0.51
CA ASP A 143 4.68 11.31 1.78
C ASP A 143 3.25 11.88 1.74
N LYS A 144 2.86 12.49 0.62
CA LYS A 144 1.54 13.08 0.42
C LYS A 144 0.93 12.57 -0.88
N PRO A 145 -0.32 12.09 -0.85
CA PRO A 145 -1.01 11.78 -2.09
C PRO A 145 -1.33 13.11 -2.81
N HIS A 146 -0.93 13.22 -4.06
CA HIS A 146 -1.25 14.36 -4.92
C HIS A 146 -2.27 13.90 -5.95
N MET A 147 -3.50 14.45 -5.89
CA MET A 147 -4.56 14.09 -6.83
C MET A 147 -4.12 14.33 -8.27
N GLU A 148 -3.42 15.41 -8.55
CA GLU A 148 -2.91 15.76 -9.88
C GLU A 148 -2.08 14.65 -10.54
N LYS A 149 -1.28 13.93 -9.74
CA LYS A 149 -0.50 12.79 -10.23
C LYS A 149 -1.35 11.54 -10.46
N LEU A 150 -2.44 11.38 -9.70
CA LEU A 150 -3.32 10.23 -9.77
C LEU A 150 -4.31 10.34 -10.95
N ILE A 151 -4.82 11.55 -11.23
CA ILE A 151 -5.85 11.79 -12.24
C ILE A 151 -5.48 11.17 -13.60
N GLY A 152 -4.24 11.36 -14.07
CA GLY A 152 -3.82 10.83 -15.36
C GLY A 152 -3.94 9.30 -15.46
N ALA A 153 -3.48 8.59 -14.44
CA ALA A 153 -3.53 7.13 -14.42
C ALA A 153 -4.95 6.60 -14.22
N ILE A 154 -5.74 7.26 -13.36
CA ILE A 154 -7.15 6.93 -13.13
C ILE A 154 -7.95 7.16 -14.41
N LYS A 155 -7.71 8.27 -15.12
CA LYS A 155 -8.39 8.59 -16.37
C LYS A 155 -8.21 7.50 -17.42
N VAL A 156 -7.00 6.94 -17.58
CA VAL A 156 -6.76 5.81 -18.50
C VAL A 156 -7.69 4.63 -18.21
N MET A 157 -7.90 4.33 -16.91
CA MET A 157 -8.78 3.24 -16.49
C MET A 157 -10.27 3.58 -16.70
N LEU A 158 -10.68 4.82 -16.42
CA LEU A 158 -12.08 5.26 -16.62
C LEU A 158 -12.44 5.37 -18.09
N ASP A 159 -11.54 5.92 -18.93
CA ASP A 159 -11.72 5.97 -20.38
C ASP A 159 -11.79 4.54 -20.96
N GLY A 160 -10.94 3.62 -20.44
CA GLY A 160 -11.00 2.21 -20.83
C GLY A 160 -12.35 1.54 -20.49
N TYR A 161 -12.93 1.87 -19.34
CA TYR A 161 -14.25 1.39 -18.96
C TYR A 161 -15.36 2.00 -19.83
N SER A 162 -15.31 3.30 -20.09
CA SER A 162 -16.30 4.01 -20.92
C SER A 162 -16.25 3.57 -22.40
N GLN A 163 -15.10 3.11 -22.88
CA GLN A 163 -14.87 2.61 -24.24
C GLN A 163 -15.07 1.09 -24.38
N ASP A 164 -15.69 0.43 -23.40
CA ASP A 164 -15.95 -1.01 -23.39
C ASP A 164 -14.68 -1.89 -23.44
N ARG A 165 -13.52 -1.32 -23.05
CA ARG A 165 -12.28 -2.06 -22.91
C ARG A 165 -12.26 -2.88 -21.63
N PHE A 166 -12.98 -2.45 -20.59
CA PHE A 166 -13.19 -3.17 -19.34
C PHE A 166 -14.68 -3.34 -19.05
N ASP A 167 -15.04 -4.50 -18.54
CA ASP A 167 -16.40 -4.81 -18.08
C ASP A 167 -16.54 -4.55 -16.57
N ARG A 168 -15.41 -4.62 -15.84
CA ARG A 168 -15.31 -4.37 -14.42
C ARG A 168 -14.01 -3.64 -14.08
N LEU A 169 -14.05 -2.74 -13.11
CA LEU A 169 -12.88 -2.07 -12.58
C LEU A 169 -12.74 -2.38 -11.09
N MET A 170 -11.63 -2.99 -10.72
CA MET A 170 -11.31 -3.39 -9.36
C MET A 170 -10.18 -2.52 -8.79
N ILE A 171 -10.15 -2.37 -7.47
CA ILE A 171 -9.06 -1.71 -6.75
C ILE A 171 -8.54 -2.61 -5.64
N VAL A 172 -7.22 -2.73 -5.54
CA VAL A 172 -6.54 -3.44 -4.45
C VAL A 172 -5.64 -2.47 -3.69
N TYR A 173 -5.82 -2.43 -2.39
CA TYR A 173 -5.05 -1.57 -1.50
C TYR A 173 -5.00 -2.16 -0.10
N THR A 174 -4.20 -1.57 0.80
CA THR A 174 -4.19 -1.97 2.21
C THR A 174 -4.96 -0.94 3.04
N GLY A 175 -6.10 -1.36 3.57
CA GLY A 175 -6.95 -0.57 4.46
C GLY A 175 -6.31 -0.42 5.85
N PHE A 176 -6.50 0.74 6.45
CA PHE A 176 -6.05 1.06 7.81
C PHE A 176 -7.16 0.74 8.82
N ILE A 177 -6.95 -0.26 9.67
CA ILE A 177 -7.85 -0.58 10.78
C ILE A 177 -7.38 0.11 12.05
N ASN A 178 -6.13 -0.16 12.45
CA ASN A 178 -5.47 0.49 13.57
C ASN A 178 -3.94 0.39 13.38
N THR A 179 -3.20 0.94 14.34
CA THR A 179 -1.72 0.96 14.29
C THR A 179 -1.09 -0.42 14.17
N MET A 180 -1.70 -1.46 14.72
CA MET A 180 -1.18 -2.83 14.73
C MET A 180 -1.73 -3.69 13.60
N LYS A 181 -2.93 -3.37 13.08
CA LYS A 181 -3.62 -4.17 12.08
C LYS A 181 -3.91 -3.34 10.82
N GLN A 182 -3.33 -3.79 9.70
CA GLN A 182 -3.61 -3.33 8.36
C GLN A 182 -4.05 -4.54 7.54
N GLU A 183 -5.06 -4.36 6.71
CA GLU A 183 -5.70 -5.47 5.99
C GLU A 183 -5.72 -5.18 4.48
N PRO A 184 -5.20 -6.10 3.65
CA PRO A 184 -5.33 -5.98 2.20
C PRO A 184 -6.80 -6.15 1.81
N LYS A 185 -7.29 -5.25 0.97
CA LYS A 185 -8.67 -5.23 0.48
C LYS A 185 -8.69 -5.22 -1.03
N MET A 186 -9.69 -5.88 -1.58
CA MET A 186 -10.07 -5.76 -2.97
C MET A 186 -11.53 -5.28 -3.03
N GLU A 187 -11.77 -4.23 -3.76
CA GLU A 187 -13.10 -3.65 -3.90
C GLU A 187 -13.40 -3.36 -5.37
N GLN A 188 -14.66 -3.52 -5.75
CA GLN A 188 -15.11 -3.12 -7.07
C GLN A 188 -15.32 -1.61 -7.10
N LEU A 189 -14.69 -0.91 -8.05
CA LEU A 189 -14.95 0.50 -8.33
C LEU A 189 -16.08 0.68 -9.32
N LEU A 190 -16.05 -0.08 -10.41
CA LEU A 190 -17.06 -0.03 -11.46
C LEU A 190 -17.51 -1.46 -11.88
N PRO A 191 -18.78 -1.63 -12.23
CA PRO A 191 -19.88 -0.68 -12.06
C PRO A 191 -20.14 -0.34 -10.60
N LEU A 192 -20.64 0.87 -10.34
CA LEU A 192 -21.06 1.27 -8.99
C LEU A 192 -22.33 0.48 -8.63
N SER A 193 -22.25 -0.26 -7.51
CA SER A 193 -23.44 -0.97 -7.00
C SER A 193 -24.41 0.02 -6.33
N GLY A 194 -25.71 -0.26 -6.42
CA GLY A 194 -26.73 0.53 -5.73
C GLY A 194 -26.50 0.64 -4.22
N GLU A 195 -25.95 -0.43 -3.58
CA GLU A 195 -25.56 -0.41 -2.17
C GLU A 195 -24.46 0.61 -1.87
N LYS A 196 -23.48 0.78 -2.77
CA LYS A 196 -22.41 1.78 -2.61
C LYS A 196 -22.89 3.20 -2.81
N MET A 197 -23.84 3.41 -3.72
CA MET A 197 -24.47 4.71 -3.91
C MET A 197 -25.35 5.09 -2.72
N GLY A 198 -26.06 4.12 -2.14
CA GLY A 198 -26.97 4.32 -1.03
C GLY A 198 -28.23 5.11 -1.45
N GLU A 199 -29.16 5.26 -0.54
CA GLU A 199 -30.28 6.16 -0.73
C GLU A 199 -29.85 7.62 -0.54
N PRO A 200 -30.38 8.56 -1.34
CA PRO A 200 -30.10 9.98 -1.17
C PRO A 200 -30.60 10.46 0.19
N THR A 201 -29.72 11.08 0.97
CA THR A 201 -30.08 11.64 2.28
C THR A 201 -30.48 13.12 2.16
N GLY A 202 -31.70 13.44 2.55
CA GLY A 202 -32.27 14.79 2.51
C GLY A 202 -33.09 15.04 1.22
N ALA A 203 -34.05 15.94 1.32
CA ALA A 203 -34.84 16.43 0.15
C ALA A 203 -34.15 17.69 -0.39
N TRP A 204 -33.49 17.58 -1.52
CA TRP A 204 -32.88 18.72 -2.20
C TRP A 204 -33.30 18.71 -3.66
N ASP A 205 -33.86 19.82 -4.13
CA ASP A 205 -34.05 20.08 -5.56
C ASP A 205 -32.78 20.77 -6.08
N TYR A 206 -32.01 20.05 -6.90
CA TYR A 206 -30.86 20.62 -7.57
C TYR A 206 -31.28 21.23 -8.91
N ILE A 207 -30.79 22.44 -9.17
CA ILE A 207 -30.83 23.04 -10.51
C ILE A 207 -29.55 22.57 -11.22
N TYR A 208 -29.73 21.89 -12.36
CA TYR A 208 -28.61 21.36 -13.16
C TYR A 208 -28.28 22.32 -14.29
N GLU A 209 -27.05 22.78 -14.34
CA GLU A 209 -26.52 23.60 -15.43
C GLU A 209 -25.25 22.98 -16.00
N PRO A 210 -25.10 22.76 -17.33
CA PRO A 210 -26.10 23.04 -18.39
C PRO A 210 -27.17 21.96 -18.47
N GLU A 211 -26.91 20.69 -18.21
CA GLU A 211 -27.83 19.55 -18.26
C GLU A 211 -27.47 18.50 -17.19
N ALA A 212 -28.49 17.84 -16.65
CA ALA A 212 -28.32 16.81 -15.62
C ALA A 212 -27.34 15.69 -16.04
N LYS A 213 -27.33 15.30 -17.31
CA LYS A 213 -26.44 14.30 -17.89
C LYS A 213 -24.94 14.70 -17.74
N VAL A 214 -24.60 15.91 -18.18
CA VAL A 214 -23.25 16.44 -18.16
C VAL A 214 -22.76 16.57 -16.72
N VAL A 215 -23.64 17.03 -15.82
CA VAL A 215 -23.34 17.15 -14.38
C VAL A 215 -23.10 15.76 -13.76
N LEU A 216 -23.96 14.77 -14.10
CA LEU A 216 -23.81 13.41 -13.60
C LEU A 216 -22.48 12.77 -14.04
N ASP A 217 -22.11 12.91 -15.31
CA ASP A 217 -20.84 12.40 -15.86
C ASP A 217 -19.64 12.98 -15.08
N GLN A 218 -19.65 14.28 -14.81
CA GLN A 218 -18.58 14.93 -14.05
C GLN A 218 -18.58 14.49 -12.58
N VAL A 219 -19.72 14.44 -11.94
CA VAL A 219 -19.86 14.08 -10.52
C VAL A 219 -19.43 12.63 -10.30
N LEU A 220 -19.85 11.68 -11.15
CA LEU A 220 -19.45 10.29 -11.05
C LEU A 220 -17.94 10.09 -11.29
N THR A 221 -17.37 10.80 -12.26
CA THR A 221 -15.91 10.80 -12.46
C THR A 221 -15.18 11.27 -11.20
N ARG A 222 -15.61 12.40 -10.63
CA ARG A 222 -15.02 12.94 -9.38
C ARG A 222 -15.24 12.02 -8.19
N TYR A 223 -16.34 11.30 -8.14
CA TYR A 223 -16.60 10.32 -7.10
C TYR A 223 -15.59 9.16 -7.16
N ILE A 224 -15.36 8.60 -8.35
CA ILE A 224 -14.35 7.52 -8.51
C ILE A 224 -12.94 8.04 -8.19
N GLU A 225 -12.58 9.23 -8.64
CA GLU A 225 -11.31 9.86 -8.29
C GLU A 225 -11.14 10.01 -6.76
N ALA A 226 -12.22 10.41 -6.07
CA ALA A 226 -12.24 10.53 -4.61
C ALA A 226 -12.07 9.17 -3.92
N LEU A 227 -12.71 8.11 -4.41
CA LEU A 227 -12.57 6.75 -3.88
C LEU A 227 -11.12 6.24 -4.02
N VAL A 228 -10.51 6.45 -5.19
CA VAL A 228 -9.10 6.06 -5.40
C VAL A 228 -8.17 6.88 -4.51
N TYR A 229 -8.40 8.19 -4.36
CA TYR A 229 -7.63 9.04 -3.46
C TYR A 229 -7.76 8.60 -2.00
N GLN A 230 -8.95 8.22 -1.57
CA GLN A 230 -9.18 7.68 -0.23
C GLN A 230 -8.40 6.36 -0.04
N ALA A 231 -8.47 5.44 -0.99
CA ALA A 231 -7.74 4.17 -0.95
C ALA A 231 -6.20 4.38 -0.88
N VAL A 232 -5.67 5.34 -1.67
CA VAL A 232 -4.25 5.74 -1.60
C VAL A 232 -3.90 6.32 -0.24
N SER A 233 -4.76 7.17 0.32
CA SER A 233 -4.54 7.79 1.64
C SER A 233 -4.56 6.75 2.76
N GLU A 234 -5.47 5.77 2.69
CA GLU A 234 -5.53 4.65 3.63
C GLU A 234 -4.29 3.75 3.50
N ASN A 235 -3.86 3.45 2.27
CA ASN A 235 -2.66 2.67 2.03
C ASN A 235 -1.41 3.38 2.56
N MET A 236 -1.30 4.69 2.43
CA MET A 236 -0.19 5.48 2.99
C MET A 236 -0.19 5.47 4.53
N ALA A 237 -1.36 5.55 5.17
CA ALA A 237 -1.47 5.44 6.63
C ALA A 237 -1.07 4.04 7.11
N SER A 238 -1.51 3.01 6.39
CA SER A 238 -1.16 1.61 6.61
C SER A 238 0.35 1.37 6.43
N GLU A 239 0.95 1.97 5.40
CA GLU A 239 2.39 1.91 5.13
C GLU A 239 3.23 2.44 6.29
N GLN A 240 2.91 3.64 6.79
CA GLN A 240 3.68 4.23 7.87
C GLN A 240 3.50 3.46 9.18
N SER A 241 2.31 2.95 9.44
CA SER A 241 2.01 2.11 10.59
C SER A 241 2.77 0.78 10.55
N ALA A 242 2.70 0.07 9.44
CA ALA A 242 3.43 -1.19 9.24
C ALA A 242 4.95 -0.98 9.30
N ARG A 243 5.45 0.14 8.76
CA ARG A 243 6.87 0.50 8.84
C ARG A 243 7.31 0.77 10.28
N MET A 244 6.51 1.49 11.06
CA MET A 244 6.79 1.76 12.46
C MET A 244 6.93 0.44 13.24
N VAL A 245 5.98 -0.48 13.10
CA VAL A 245 5.98 -1.78 13.77
C VAL A 245 7.17 -2.63 13.31
N ALA A 246 7.44 -2.69 12.01
CA ALA A 246 8.56 -3.45 11.46
C ALA A 246 9.92 -2.91 11.93
N MET A 247 10.08 -1.59 12.00
CA MET A 247 11.34 -0.97 12.46
C MET A 247 11.53 -1.12 13.97
N LYS A 248 10.45 -1.10 14.76
CA LYS A 248 10.51 -1.44 16.18
C LYS A 248 11.00 -2.87 16.38
N ALA A 249 10.38 -3.84 15.73
CA ALA A 249 10.76 -5.24 15.80
C ALA A 249 12.24 -5.46 15.35
N ALA A 250 12.66 -4.78 14.27
CA ALA A 250 14.04 -4.84 13.79
C ALA A 250 15.04 -4.26 14.82
N SER A 251 14.66 -3.16 15.51
CA SER A 251 15.49 -2.54 16.55
C SER A 251 15.62 -3.41 17.79
N ASP A 252 14.52 -4.05 18.19
CA ASP A 252 14.49 -4.97 19.34
C ASP A 252 15.34 -6.23 19.05
N ASN A 253 15.15 -6.83 17.86
CA ASN A 253 15.95 -7.98 17.40
C ASN A 253 17.44 -7.64 17.30
N ALA A 254 17.79 -6.45 16.81
CA ALA A 254 19.19 -5.99 16.80
C ALA A 254 19.77 -5.89 18.20
N GLY A 255 18.97 -5.52 19.21
CA GLY A 255 19.37 -5.56 20.62
C GLY A 255 19.76 -6.96 21.05
N SER A 256 18.91 -7.95 20.85
CA SER A 256 19.17 -9.35 21.21
C SER A 256 20.41 -9.91 20.52
N VAL A 257 20.61 -9.59 19.23
CA VAL A 257 21.82 -10.01 18.48
C VAL A 257 23.10 -9.37 19.05
N ILE A 258 23.04 -8.11 19.50
CA ILE A 258 24.18 -7.44 20.15
C ILE A 258 24.54 -8.15 21.44
N ASP A 259 23.54 -8.51 22.25
CA ASP A 259 23.78 -9.20 23.54
C ASP A 259 24.40 -10.57 23.32
N GLU A 260 23.89 -11.35 22.37
CA GLU A 260 24.46 -12.65 21.99
C GLU A 260 25.90 -12.53 21.47
N LEU A 261 26.16 -11.61 20.54
CA LEU A 261 27.48 -11.38 20.00
C LEU A 261 28.48 -10.91 21.09
N THR A 262 28.00 -10.12 22.06
CA THR A 262 28.85 -9.67 23.19
C THR A 262 29.25 -10.83 24.09
N LEU A 263 28.34 -11.77 24.34
CA LEU A 263 28.63 -12.98 25.09
C LEU A 263 29.69 -13.84 24.37
N ILE A 264 29.49 -14.05 23.06
CA ILE A 264 30.47 -14.80 22.24
C ILE A 264 31.85 -14.09 22.22
N TYR A 265 31.83 -12.75 22.06
CA TYR A 265 33.06 -11.95 22.09
C TYR A 265 33.83 -12.13 23.40
N ASN A 266 33.15 -12.03 24.55
CA ASN A 266 33.78 -12.18 25.86
C ASN A 266 34.36 -13.59 26.07
N LYS A 267 33.59 -14.64 25.66
CA LYS A 267 34.04 -16.03 25.71
C LYS A 267 35.29 -16.25 24.84
N THR A 268 35.27 -15.76 23.60
CA THR A 268 36.40 -15.90 22.66
C THR A 268 37.63 -15.13 23.17
N ARG A 269 37.44 -13.93 23.73
CA ARG A 269 38.52 -13.14 24.32
C ARG A 269 39.15 -13.84 25.50
N GLN A 270 38.34 -14.39 26.43
CA GLN A 270 38.85 -15.14 27.57
C GLN A 270 39.64 -16.36 27.13
N ALA A 271 39.14 -17.12 26.16
CA ALA A 271 39.84 -18.28 25.63
C ALA A 271 41.19 -17.91 24.98
N ALA A 272 41.24 -16.78 24.25
CA ALA A 272 42.47 -16.29 23.65
C ALA A 272 43.48 -15.89 24.72
N ILE A 273 43.08 -15.15 25.75
CA ILE A 273 43.95 -14.75 26.88
C ILE A 273 44.47 -16.00 27.61
N THR A 274 43.58 -16.96 27.89
CA THR A 274 44.00 -18.20 28.60
C THR A 274 45.00 -18.98 27.74
N LYS A 275 44.81 -19.04 26.42
CA LYS A 275 45.74 -19.70 25.50
C LYS A 275 47.10 -19.01 25.50
N GLU A 276 47.16 -17.69 25.38
CA GLU A 276 48.41 -16.90 25.43
C GLU A 276 49.12 -17.09 26.76
N LEU A 277 48.41 -17.07 27.89
CA LEU A 277 48.99 -17.34 29.22
C LEU A 277 49.56 -18.74 29.31
N SER A 278 48.84 -19.75 28.80
CA SER A 278 49.34 -21.15 28.82
C SER A 278 50.57 -21.31 27.94
N GLU A 279 50.64 -20.63 26.80
CA GLU A 279 51.82 -20.65 25.92
C GLU A 279 53.02 -19.98 26.59
N ILE A 280 52.84 -18.86 27.29
CA ILE A 280 53.91 -18.19 28.03
C ILE A 280 54.42 -19.07 29.18
N VAL A 281 53.52 -19.64 29.99
CA VAL A 281 53.92 -20.53 31.12
C VAL A 281 54.58 -21.80 30.62
N GLY A 282 54.04 -22.42 29.55
CA GLY A 282 54.64 -23.61 28.92
C GLY A 282 56.04 -23.33 28.32
N GLY A 283 56.19 -22.16 27.69
CA GLY A 283 57.51 -21.72 27.18
C GLY A 283 58.55 -21.44 28.30
N ALA A 284 58.15 -20.84 29.43
CA ALA A 284 58.96 -20.60 30.55
C ALA A 284 59.43 -21.89 31.34
N ALA A 285 58.56 -22.94 31.23
CA ALA A 285 58.85 -24.24 31.82
C ALA A 285 59.76 -25.13 30.94
N ALA A 286 60.01 -24.76 29.70
CA ALA A 286 60.80 -25.47 28.70
C ALA A 286 62.22 -24.91 28.56
N VAL A 287 62.56 -23.83 29.31
CA VAL A 287 63.89 -23.23 29.46
C VAL A 287 64.40 -23.55 30.84
#